data_1de41476f50f36a95c7a5e0357000180
#
_entry.id   1de41476f50f36a95c7a5e0357000180
#
_cell.length_a   1.000
_cell.length_b   1.000
_cell.length_c   1.000
_cell.angle_alpha   90.00
_cell.angle_beta   90.00
_cell.angle_gamma   90.00
#
_symmetry.space_group_name_H-M   'P 1'
#
loop_
_entity.id
_entity.type
_entity.pdbx_description
1 polymer ?
#
loop_
_entity_poly.entity_id
_entity_poly.type
_entity_poly.pdbx_seq_one_letter_code
_entity_poly.pdbx_strand_id
1 'polypeptide(L)'
;MKYWGNPQTTIQQTTKRQIIMIKVSNLCKVFRTEEIETTALNGVSFEIKDGEFVAIMGPSGCGKSTLLNILGLLDNPTSGSYELLGTEVANLKEKERTKFRKGNIGFVFQSFNLIDELNVYENIAFGLRLKKLPEETIRPKVLEMLETVGLRGF
;
A
#
# COMPACT_ATOMS: atom_id res chain seq x y z
N MET A 1 37.19 3.85 55.53
CA MET A 1 36.86 4.33 54.17
C MET A 1 36.20 3.19 53.42
N LYS A 2 34.88 3.22 53.19
CA LYS A 2 34.12 2.22 52.42
C LYS A 2 33.87 2.79 51.04
N TYR A 3 34.45 2.19 49.99
CA TYR A 3 34.17 2.52 48.61
C TYR A 3 32.83 1.88 48.21
N TRP A 4 31.87 2.70 47.81
CA TRP A 4 30.63 2.27 47.20
C TRP A 4 30.88 2.04 45.69
N GLY A 5 30.81 0.79 45.26
CA GLY A 5 30.86 0.43 43.86
C GLY A 5 29.59 0.96 43.15
N ASN A 6 29.83 1.64 42.05
CA ASN A 6 28.80 2.18 41.17
C ASN A 6 28.10 1.01 40.40
N PRO A 7 26.80 0.80 40.49
CA PRO A 7 26.13 -0.22 39.66
C PRO A 7 26.13 0.29 38.22
N GLN A 8 26.86 -0.40 37.34
CA GLN A 8 26.80 -0.19 35.92
C GLN A 8 25.37 -0.56 35.45
N THR A 9 24.57 0.45 35.17
CA THR A 9 23.26 0.28 34.49
C THR A 9 23.56 -0.11 33.04
N THR A 10 23.55 -1.39 32.75
CA THR A 10 23.59 -1.90 31.40
C THR A 10 22.26 -1.55 30.73
N ILE A 11 22.24 -0.45 29.98
CA ILE A 11 21.11 -0.13 29.08
C ILE A 11 21.16 -1.17 27.96
N GLN A 12 20.34 -2.21 28.07
CA GLN A 12 20.06 -3.09 26.95
C GLN A 12 19.27 -2.25 25.93
N GLN A 13 19.98 -1.76 24.92
CA GLN A 13 19.36 -1.24 23.71
C GLN A 13 18.64 -2.41 23.04
N THR A 14 17.35 -2.52 23.29
CA THR A 14 16.48 -3.39 22.52
C THR A 14 16.43 -2.83 21.10
N THR A 15 17.29 -3.33 20.23
CA THR A 15 17.23 -3.02 18.80
C THR A 15 15.86 -3.49 18.32
N LYS A 16 14.90 -2.58 18.15
CA LYS A 16 13.63 -2.86 17.51
C LYS A 16 13.97 -3.45 16.14
N ARG A 17 13.74 -4.75 15.94
CA ARG A 17 13.82 -5.37 14.62
C ARG A 17 12.90 -4.57 13.71
N GLN A 18 13.48 -3.84 12.76
CA GLN A 18 12.68 -3.14 11.75
C GLN A 18 11.99 -4.21 10.91
N ILE A 19 10.68 -4.23 10.96
CA ILE A 19 9.86 -5.17 10.19
C ILE A 19 9.92 -4.73 8.73
N ILE A 20 10.30 -5.64 7.83
CA ILE A 20 10.21 -5.39 6.39
C ILE A 20 8.75 -5.55 6.00
N MET A 21 8.16 -4.46 5.49
CA MET A 21 6.77 -4.41 5.04
C MET A 21 6.64 -4.87 3.59
N ILE A 22 7.56 -4.42 2.74
CA ILE A 22 7.60 -4.72 1.31
C ILE A 22 9.01 -5.18 0.97
N LYS A 23 9.11 -6.32 0.30
CA LYS A 23 10.36 -6.80 -0.29
C LYS A 23 10.12 -7.19 -1.73
N VAL A 24 10.87 -6.57 -2.62
CA VAL A 24 10.81 -6.81 -4.06
C VAL A 24 12.18 -7.31 -4.52
N SER A 25 12.20 -8.40 -5.28
CA SER A 25 13.44 -8.99 -5.78
C SER A 25 13.33 -9.34 -7.27
N ASN A 26 14.20 -8.73 -8.08
CA ASN A 26 14.29 -8.94 -9.52
C ASN A 26 12.96 -8.86 -10.26
N LEU A 27 12.10 -7.91 -9.88
CA LEU A 27 10.76 -7.75 -10.41
C LEU A 27 10.80 -7.27 -11.85
N CYS A 28 10.17 -8.03 -12.74
CA CYS A 28 10.05 -7.69 -14.16
C CYS A 28 8.57 -7.58 -14.55
N LYS A 29 8.26 -6.67 -15.46
CA LYS A 29 6.96 -6.58 -16.13
C LYS A 29 7.13 -6.34 -17.60
N VAL A 30 6.58 -7.26 -18.38
CA VAL A 30 6.56 -7.20 -19.84
C VAL A 30 5.12 -7.21 -20.30
N PHE A 31 4.73 -6.24 -21.09
CA PHE A 31 3.47 -6.22 -21.80
C PHE A 31 3.67 -6.73 -23.21
N ARG A 32 2.84 -7.67 -23.61
CA ARG A 32 2.89 -8.27 -24.96
C ARG A 32 1.57 -8.04 -25.67
N THR A 33 1.67 -7.52 -26.87
CA THR A 33 0.59 -7.55 -27.88
C THR A 33 1.03 -8.47 -29.01
N GLU A 34 0.19 -8.68 -30.02
CA GLU A 34 0.53 -9.53 -31.17
C GLU A 34 1.75 -9.01 -31.95
N GLU A 35 2.01 -7.70 -31.91
CA GLU A 35 3.05 -7.05 -32.72
C GLU A 35 4.21 -6.47 -31.89
N ILE A 36 3.99 -6.19 -30.61
CA ILE A 36 4.95 -5.41 -29.80
C ILE A 36 5.12 -6.03 -28.41
N GLU A 37 6.38 -6.11 -27.99
CA GLU A 37 6.75 -6.44 -26.62
C GLU A 37 7.36 -5.19 -25.95
N THR A 38 6.79 -4.75 -24.83
CA THR A 38 7.27 -3.59 -24.08
C THR A 38 7.66 -4.01 -22.67
N THR A 39 8.95 -3.89 -22.34
CA THR A 39 9.45 -4.09 -20.99
C THR A 39 9.23 -2.83 -20.16
N ALA A 40 8.30 -2.88 -19.23
CA ALA A 40 7.98 -1.77 -18.34
C ALA A 40 8.81 -1.78 -17.05
N LEU A 41 9.17 -2.95 -16.54
CA LEU A 41 10.06 -3.13 -15.39
C LEU A 41 11.09 -4.21 -15.73
N ASN A 42 12.36 -3.95 -15.37
CA ASN A 42 13.46 -4.85 -15.65
C ASN A 42 14.34 -5.03 -14.41
N GLY A 43 14.11 -6.11 -13.64
CA GLY A 43 14.95 -6.51 -12.53
C GLY A 43 14.93 -5.56 -11.33
N VAL A 44 13.80 -4.93 -11.02
CA VAL A 44 13.67 -3.99 -9.91
C VAL A 44 13.76 -4.73 -8.58
N SER A 45 14.62 -4.24 -7.67
CA SER A 45 14.79 -4.82 -6.33
C SER A 45 14.92 -3.72 -5.28
N PHE A 46 14.15 -3.83 -4.19
CA PHE A 46 14.21 -2.93 -3.03
C PHE A 46 13.45 -3.52 -1.85
N GLU A 47 13.64 -2.92 -0.68
CA GLU A 47 12.91 -3.21 0.54
C GLU A 47 12.36 -1.92 1.14
N ILE A 48 11.15 -1.98 1.71
CA ILE A 48 10.52 -0.90 2.47
C ILE A 48 10.18 -1.44 3.85
N LYS A 49 10.59 -0.73 4.87
CA LYS A 49 10.37 -1.10 6.26
C LYS A 49 9.10 -0.45 6.80
N ASP A 50 8.65 -0.97 7.93
CA ASP A 50 7.51 -0.38 8.64
C ASP A 50 7.77 1.09 9.01
N GLY A 51 6.78 1.94 8.76
CA GLY A 51 6.84 3.38 9.03
C GLY A 51 7.63 4.21 8.02
N GLU A 52 8.19 3.62 6.95
CA GLU A 52 8.90 4.39 5.93
C GLU A 52 7.94 5.13 5.00
N PHE A 53 8.34 6.34 4.61
CA PHE A 53 7.76 7.12 3.52
C PHE A 53 8.70 7.05 2.32
N VAL A 54 8.21 6.51 1.20
CA VAL A 54 9.02 6.27 -0.01
C VAL A 54 8.43 7.01 -1.20
N ALA A 55 9.27 7.73 -1.95
CA ALA A 55 8.92 8.37 -3.21
C ALA A 55 9.54 7.63 -4.40
N ILE A 56 8.70 7.26 -5.38
CA ILE A 56 9.14 6.66 -6.65
C ILE A 56 9.18 7.77 -7.70
N MET A 57 10.38 8.13 -8.14
CA MET A 57 10.61 9.21 -9.10
C MET A 57 11.24 8.70 -10.39
N GLY A 58 11.07 9.47 -11.47
CA GLY A 58 11.65 9.17 -12.78
C GLY A 58 10.88 9.84 -13.91
N PRO A 59 11.41 9.84 -15.15
CA PRO A 59 10.77 10.44 -16.32
C PRO A 59 9.43 9.78 -16.66
N SER A 60 8.62 10.43 -17.52
CA SER A 60 7.40 9.83 -18.03
C SER A 60 7.70 8.52 -18.77
N GLY A 61 6.84 7.51 -18.60
CA GLY A 61 6.99 6.21 -19.25
C GLY A 61 8.00 5.25 -18.62
N CYS A 62 8.74 5.63 -17.56
CA CYS A 62 9.75 4.75 -16.93
C CYS A 62 9.19 3.64 -16.02
N GLY A 63 7.89 3.34 -16.07
CA GLY A 63 7.31 2.21 -15.33
C GLY A 63 6.80 2.50 -13.92
N LYS A 64 6.78 3.77 -13.44
CA LYS A 64 6.31 4.12 -12.08
C LYS A 64 4.90 3.62 -11.77
N SER A 65 3.96 3.91 -12.67
CA SER A 65 2.56 3.47 -12.50
C SER A 65 2.43 1.95 -12.57
N THR A 66 3.23 1.29 -13.42
CA THR A 66 3.29 -0.16 -13.49
C THR A 66 3.77 -0.75 -12.16
N LEU A 67 4.84 -0.20 -11.59
CA LEU A 67 5.36 -0.62 -10.29
C LEU A 67 4.31 -0.40 -9.19
N LEU A 68 3.69 0.78 -9.12
CA LEU A 68 2.63 1.06 -8.15
C LEU A 68 1.43 0.14 -8.27
N ASN A 69 1.02 -0.23 -9.50
CA ASN A 69 -0.06 -1.18 -9.72
C ASN A 69 0.28 -2.58 -9.20
N ILE A 70 1.53 -3.03 -9.38
CA ILE A 70 1.98 -4.32 -8.85
C ILE A 70 2.07 -4.25 -7.32
N LEU A 71 2.68 -3.21 -6.75
CA LEU A 71 2.75 -3.02 -5.30
C LEU A 71 1.36 -2.94 -4.66
N GLY A 72 0.41 -2.33 -5.37
CA GLY A 72 -0.98 -2.25 -4.97
C GLY A 72 -1.79 -3.51 -5.22
N LEU A 73 -1.19 -4.59 -5.71
CA LEU A 73 -1.88 -5.83 -6.09
C LEU A 73 -3.01 -5.62 -7.11
N LEU A 74 -2.92 -4.60 -7.96
CA LEU A 74 -3.83 -4.36 -9.08
C LEU A 74 -3.40 -5.16 -10.32
N ASP A 75 -2.11 -5.46 -10.42
CA ASP A 75 -1.51 -6.26 -11.50
C ASP A 75 -0.49 -7.26 -10.93
N ASN A 76 -0.09 -8.24 -11.74
CA ASN A 76 0.98 -9.18 -11.40
C ASN A 76 2.27 -8.83 -12.16
N PRO A 77 3.45 -9.09 -11.59
CA PRO A 77 4.70 -9.07 -12.35
C PRO A 77 4.71 -10.22 -13.37
N THR A 78 5.56 -10.11 -14.37
CA THR A 78 5.85 -11.22 -15.32
C THR A 78 6.81 -12.22 -14.68
N SER A 79 7.76 -11.74 -13.86
CA SER A 79 8.70 -12.56 -13.11
C SER A 79 9.26 -11.77 -11.91
N GLY A 80 10.02 -12.46 -11.07
CA GLY A 80 10.55 -11.91 -9.83
C GLY A 80 9.68 -12.28 -8.63
N SER A 81 10.02 -11.74 -7.46
CA SER A 81 9.35 -11.99 -6.19
C SER A 81 8.86 -10.68 -5.59
N TYR A 82 7.68 -10.72 -4.98
CA TYR A 82 7.11 -9.63 -4.20
C TYR A 82 6.51 -10.17 -2.91
N GLU A 83 7.17 -9.90 -1.81
CA GLU A 83 6.66 -10.19 -0.47
C GLU A 83 6.03 -8.94 0.14
N LEU A 84 4.80 -9.06 0.62
CA LEU A 84 4.07 -8.04 1.36
C LEU A 84 3.69 -8.60 2.73
N LEU A 85 4.14 -7.94 3.80
CA LEU A 85 3.92 -8.39 5.19
C LEU A 85 4.41 -9.84 5.41
N GLY A 86 5.54 -10.21 4.80
CA GLY A 86 6.12 -11.55 4.90
C GLY A 86 5.39 -12.64 4.09
N THR A 87 4.44 -12.26 3.23
CA THR A 87 3.70 -13.17 2.36
C THR A 87 4.10 -12.93 0.91
N GLU A 88 4.48 -13.98 0.18
CA GLU A 88 4.73 -13.91 -1.26
C GLU A 88 3.42 -13.69 -2.02
N VAL A 89 3.35 -12.58 -2.76
CA VAL A 89 2.09 -12.13 -3.41
C VAL A 89 2.20 -11.99 -4.94
N ALA A 90 3.40 -12.19 -5.53
CA ALA A 90 3.63 -12.00 -6.97
C ALA A 90 2.73 -12.89 -7.84
N ASN A 91 2.45 -14.11 -7.38
CA ASN A 91 1.74 -15.12 -8.16
C ASN A 91 0.29 -15.35 -7.70
N LEU A 92 -0.26 -14.48 -6.86
CA LEU A 92 -1.64 -14.59 -6.39
C LEU A 92 -2.63 -14.45 -7.55
N LYS A 93 -3.66 -15.30 -7.55
CA LYS A 93 -4.81 -15.17 -8.47
C LYS A 93 -5.64 -13.93 -8.10
N GLU A 94 -6.40 -13.40 -9.06
CA GLU A 94 -7.20 -12.18 -8.88
C GLU A 94 -8.06 -12.19 -7.61
N LYS A 95 -8.73 -13.30 -7.31
CA LYS A 95 -9.57 -13.44 -6.11
C LYS A 95 -8.77 -13.35 -4.82
N GLU A 96 -7.56 -13.90 -4.81
CA GLU A 96 -6.64 -13.88 -3.67
C GLU A 96 -6.03 -12.49 -3.48
N ARG A 97 -5.60 -11.84 -4.57
CA ARG A 97 -5.12 -10.46 -4.57
C ARG A 97 -6.18 -9.51 -4.00
N THR A 98 -7.43 -9.63 -4.47
CA THR A 98 -8.55 -8.81 -3.98
C THR A 98 -8.78 -9.03 -2.49
N LYS A 99 -8.71 -10.27 -2.02
CA LYS A 99 -8.85 -10.59 -0.59
C LYS A 99 -7.70 -10.01 0.23
N PHE A 100 -6.47 -10.13 -0.27
CA PHE A 100 -5.27 -9.65 0.43
C PHE A 100 -5.22 -8.12 0.46
N ARG A 101 -5.54 -7.47 -0.66
CA ARG A 101 -5.64 -6.01 -0.78
C ARG A 101 -6.62 -5.41 0.22
N LYS A 102 -7.77 -6.08 0.39
CA LYS A 102 -8.82 -5.65 1.32
C LYS A 102 -8.34 -5.70 2.77
N GLY A 103 -8.00 -4.56 3.32
CA GLY A 103 -7.56 -4.42 4.72
C GLY A 103 -6.06 -4.21 4.90
N ASN A 104 -5.23 -4.41 3.86
CA ASN A 104 -3.80 -4.21 3.93
C ASN A 104 -3.31 -3.01 3.11
N ILE A 105 -4.05 -2.60 2.05
CA ILE A 105 -3.61 -1.56 1.13
C ILE A 105 -4.71 -0.51 0.97
N GLY A 106 -4.34 0.76 1.09
CA GLY A 106 -5.16 1.91 0.72
C GLY A 106 -4.58 2.60 -0.52
N PHE A 107 -5.46 3.18 -1.34
CA PHE A 107 -5.08 3.91 -2.55
C PHE A 107 -5.56 5.34 -2.48
N VAL A 108 -4.70 6.25 -2.94
CA VAL A 108 -5.07 7.61 -3.31
C VAL A 108 -4.71 7.77 -4.79
N PHE A 109 -5.72 7.87 -5.64
CA PHE A 109 -5.54 7.97 -7.10
C PHE A 109 -5.36 9.41 -7.54
N GLN A 110 -4.61 9.61 -8.63
CA GLN A 110 -4.44 10.92 -9.26
C GLN A 110 -5.73 11.42 -9.90
N SER A 111 -6.49 10.53 -10.55
CA SER A 111 -7.84 10.77 -11.03
C SER A 111 -8.81 10.37 -9.91
N PHE A 112 -9.55 11.28 -9.38
CA PHE A 112 -10.36 11.20 -8.16
C PHE A 112 -11.15 9.90 -7.97
N ASN A 113 -11.42 9.12 -9.03
CA ASN A 113 -12.16 7.85 -9.03
C ASN A 113 -13.53 7.96 -8.33
N LEU A 114 -14.17 9.11 -8.51
CA LEU A 114 -15.53 9.33 -8.03
C LEU A 114 -16.54 8.63 -8.95
N ILE A 115 -17.63 8.21 -8.37
CA ILE A 115 -18.79 7.72 -9.10
C ILE A 115 -19.69 8.93 -9.32
N ASP A 116 -19.82 9.37 -10.57
CA ASP A 116 -20.48 10.64 -10.93
C ASP A 116 -21.96 10.70 -10.54
N GLU A 117 -22.63 9.54 -10.51
CA GLU A 117 -24.04 9.41 -10.12
C GLU A 117 -24.24 9.49 -8.61
N LEU A 118 -23.19 9.44 -7.82
CA LEU A 118 -23.25 9.50 -6.36
C LEU A 118 -22.86 10.88 -5.84
N ASN A 119 -23.57 11.36 -4.83
CA ASN A 119 -23.18 12.57 -4.13
C ASN A 119 -21.93 12.38 -3.27
N VAL A 120 -21.42 13.45 -2.65
CA VAL A 120 -20.19 13.42 -1.82
C VAL A 120 -20.30 12.41 -0.69
N TYR A 121 -21.41 12.42 0.05
CA TYR A 121 -21.65 11.46 1.14
C TYR A 121 -21.62 10.02 0.63
N GLU A 122 -22.31 9.74 -0.46
CA GLU A 122 -22.43 8.41 -1.03
C GLU A 122 -21.12 7.87 -1.56
N ASN A 123 -20.29 8.71 -2.21
CA ASN A 123 -18.95 8.34 -2.65
C ASN A 123 -18.06 7.87 -1.48
N ILE A 124 -18.12 8.60 -0.34
CA ILE A 124 -17.36 8.21 0.86
C ILE A 124 -17.97 6.98 1.52
N ALA A 125 -19.30 6.92 1.61
CA ALA A 125 -20.01 5.81 2.22
C ALA A 125 -19.86 4.49 1.44
N PHE A 126 -19.64 4.56 0.12
CA PHE A 126 -19.59 3.42 -0.77
C PHE A 126 -18.61 2.32 -0.30
N GLY A 127 -17.38 2.69 0.04
CA GLY A 127 -16.38 1.76 0.56
C GLY A 127 -16.77 1.10 1.89
N LEU A 128 -17.49 1.82 2.75
CA LEU A 128 -17.99 1.31 4.03
C LEU A 128 -19.18 0.36 3.83
N ARG A 129 -20.06 0.66 2.86
CA ARG A 129 -21.18 -0.21 2.47
C ARG A 129 -20.69 -1.53 1.89
N LEU A 130 -19.62 -1.52 1.09
CA LEU A 130 -18.98 -2.76 0.60
C LEU A 130 -18.43 -3.64 1.73
N LYS A 131 -18.11 -3.06 2.88
CA LYS A 131 -17.74 -3.80 4.11
C LYS A 131 -18.97 -4.31 4.88
N LYS A 132 -20.19 -4.05 4.37
CA LYS A 132 -21.47 -4.44 4.99
C LYS A 132 -21.65 -3.84 6.40
N LEU A 133 -21.13 -2.65 6.65
CA LEU A 133 -21.35 -1.94 7.90
C LEU A 133 -22.80 -1.37 7.92
N PRO A 134 -23.45 -1.34 9.09
CA PRO A 134 -24.78 -0.72 9.22
C PRO A 134 -24.71 0.80 9.05
N GLU A 135 -25.77 1.41 8.52
CA GLU A 135 -25.82 2.85 8.21
C GLU A 135 -25.58 3.73 9.45
N GLU A 136 -26.01 3.26 10.61
CA GLU A 136 -25.76 3.91 11.91
C GLU A 136 -24.27 4.07 12.23
N THR A 137 -23.43 3.15 11.73
CA THR A 137 -21.97 3.20 11.86
C THR A 137 -21.35 4.00 10.73
N ILE A 138 -21.93 3.96 9.53
CA ILE A 138 -21.39 4.63 8.34
C ILE A 138 -21.52 6.14 8.49
N ARG A 139 -22.71 6.63 8.87
CA ARG A 139 -23.00 8.07 8.92
C ARG A 139 -22.00 8.87 9.76
N PRO A 140 -21.72 8.54 11.04
CA PRO A 140 -20.76 9.29 11.84
C PRO A 140 -19.34 9.24 11.25
N LYS A 141 -18.92 8.11 10.70
CA LYS A 141 -17.59 7.99 10.06
C LYS A 141 -17.43 8.84 8.81
N VAL A 142 -18.49 8.93 7.99
CA VAL A 142 -18.47 9.79 6.81
C VAL A 142 -18.40 11.26 7.20
N LEU A 143 -19.16 11.68 8.21
CA LEU A 143 -19.15 13.06 8.71
C LEU A 143 -17.79 13.42 9.31
N GLU A 144 -17.17 12.53 10.08
CA GLU A 144 -15.82 12.70 10.62
C GLU A 144 -14.78 12.86 9.51
N MET A 145 -14.86 12.03 8.46
CA MET A 145 -13.97 12.15 7.29
C MET A 145 -14.14 13.49 6.57
N LEU A 146 -15.38 13.92 6.33
CA LEU A 146 -15.67 15.22 5.71
C LEU A 146 -15.10 16.37 6.54
N GLU A 147 -15.22 16.29 7.86
CA GLU A 147 -14.64 17.30 8.76
C GLU A 147 -13.11 17.31 8.68
N THR A 148 -12.48 16.12 8.68
CA THR A 148 -11.02 15.96 8.62
C THR A 148 -10.42 16.58 7.36
N VAL A 149 -11.12 16.50 6.21
CA VAL A 149 -10.66 17.09 4.94
C VAL A 149 -11.22 18.50 4.67
N GLY A 150 -11.88 19.13 5.66
CA GLY A 150 -12.38 20.50 5.53
C GLY A 150 -13.65 20.65 4.67
N LEU A 151 -14.37 19.57 4.41
CA LEU A 151 -15.62 19.57 3.62
C LEU A 151 -16.88 19.53 4.51
N ARG A 152 -16.81 20.05 5.71
CA ARG A 152 -17.96 20.17 6.60
C ARG A 152 -18.99 21.15 6.01
N GLY A 153 -20.21 20.68 5.73
CA GLY A 153 -21.31 21.51 5.21
C GLY A 153 -21.57 21.36 3.71
N PHE A 154 -20.93 20.40 3.07
CA PHE A 154 -21.20 20.02 1.68
C PHE A 154 -22.02 18.73 1.58
#